data_9573349108c27bc80a9aca0f9b15386f
#
_entry.id   9573349108c27bc80a9aca0f9b15386f
#
_cell.length_a   1.000
_cell.length_b   1.000
_cell.length_c   1.000
_cell.angle_alpha   90.00
_cell.angle_beta   90.00
_cell.angle_gamma   90.00
#
_symmetry.space_group_name_H-M   'P 1'
#
loop_
_entity.id
_entity.type
_entity.pdbx_description
1 polymer ?
#
loop_
_entity_poly.entity_id
_entity_poly.type
_entity_poly.pdbx_seq_one_letter_code
_entity_poly.pdbx_strand_id
1 'polypeptide(L)'
;MAGPRTTVEAQAFYRMYHSYAEITNPSDRMRWCRYSLGLLQKDVAAMAGMEEWLYRDLESGTFHRSFTPELADKLAALYGIPVEDILDDYTLFLHRGGGDF
;
A
#
# COMPACT_ATOMS: atom_id res chain seq x y z
N MET A 1 2.80 23.55 10.61
CA MET A 1 2.44 22.42 9.79
C MET A 1 3.31 21.23 10.13
N ALA A 2 2.70 20.13 10.26
CA ALA A 2 3.44 18.92 10.49
C ALA A 2 3.93 18.36 9.17
N GLY A 3 5.19 18.10 9.06
CA GLY A 3 5.69 17.23 8.02
C GLY A 3 5.26 15.79 8.28
N PRO A 4 5.68 14.84 7.47
CA PRO A 4 5.44 13.43 7.72
C PRO A 4 5.94 13.04 9.11
N ARG A 5 5.20 12.21 9.81
CA ARG A 5 5.64 11.69 11.09
C ARG A 5 6.86 10.82 10.89
N THR A 6 7.91 11.08 11.67
CA THR A 6 9.11 10.26 11.64
C THR A 6 9.11 9.41 12.91
N THR A 7 8.83 8.13 12.76
CA THR A 7 8.87 7.15 13.84
C THR A 7 10.16 6.34 13.74
N VAL A 8 10.47 5.60 14.81
CA VAL A 8 11.61 4.67 14.77
C VAL A 8 11.44 3.66 13.64
N GLU A 9 10.21 3.18 13.44
CA GLU A 9 9.90 2.23 12.38
C GLU A 9 10.13 2.83 11.00
N ALA A 10 9.68 4.07 10.79
CA ALA A 10 9.88 4.76 9.51
C ALA A 10 11.35 5.02 9.25
N GLN A 11 12.10 5.43 10.27
CA GLN A 11 13.54 5.65 10.14
C GLN A 11 14.26 4.36 9.76
N ALA A 12 13.92 3.24 10.41
CA ALA A 12 14.52 1.94 10.09
C ALA A 12 14.20 1.54 8.66
N PHE A 13 12.96 1.77 8.24
CA PHE A 13 12.52 1.46 6.88
C PHE A 13 13.29 2.27 5.83
N TYR A 14 13.46 3.58 6.07
CA TYR A 14 14.19 4.44 5.15
C TYR A 14 15.67 4.10 5.04
N ARG A 15 16.22 3.35 5.99
CA ARG A 15 17.60 2.85 5.88
C ARG A 15 17.72 1.68 4.92
N MET A 16 16.61 0.96 4.67
CA MET A 16 16.59 -0.17 3.73
C MET A 16 16.57 0.29 2.29
N TYR A 17 15.94 1.43 2.01
CA TYR A 17 15.75 1.91 0.66
C TYR A 17 16.12 3.39 0.57
N HIS A 18 16.90 3.75 -0.47
CA HIS A 18 17.26 5.15 -0.73
C HIS A 18 16.16 5.89 -1.47
N SER A 19 15.34 5.17 -2.24
CA SER A 19 14.25 5.77 -3.01
C SER A 19 13.16 4.75 -3.25
N TYR A 20 11.98 5.24 -3.61
CA TYR A 20 10.84 4.42 -3.98
C TYR A 20 11.21 3.44 -5.12
N ALA A 21 12.02 3.90 -6.08
CA ALA A 21 12.38 3.09 -7.24
C ALA A 21 13.14 1.82 -6.90
N GLU A 22 13.79 1.77 -5.72
CA GLU A 22 14.52 0.58 -5.27
C GLU A 22 13.62 -0.51 -4.72
N ILE A 23 12.38 -0.18 -4.39
CA ILE A 23 11.46 -1.12 -3.76
C ILE A 23 10.90 -2.06 -4.81
N THR A 24 10.99 -3.36 -4.55
CA THR A 24 10.60 -4.39 -5.51
C THR A 24 9.33 -5.14 -5.16
N ASN A 25 8.74 -4.86 -3.99
CA ASN A 25 7.53 -5.58 -3.57
C ASN A 25 6.41 -4.60 -3.19
N PRO A 26 5.14 -5.00 -3.41
CA PRO A 26 4.01 -4.11 -3.18
C PRO A 26 3.87 -3.65 -1.73
N SER A 27 4.13 -4.53 -0.78
CA SER A 27 3.94 -4.23 0.64
C SER A 27 4.85 -3.11 1.10
N ASP A 28 6.12 -3.15 0.70
CA ASP A 28 7.07 -2.11 1.07
C ASP A 28 6.79 -0.80 0.32
N ARG A 29 6.26 -0.87 -0.91
CA ARG A 29 5.83 0.33 -1.62
C ARG A 29 4.70 1.04 -0.87
N MET A 30 3.74 0.28 -0.34
CA MET A 30 2.66 0.85 0.47
C MET A 30 3.20 1.48 1.75
N ARG A 31 4.14 0.81 2.43
CA ARG A 31 4.78 1.38 3.63
C ARG A 31 5.51 2.67 3.34
N TRP A 32 6.29 2.70 2.25
CA TRP A 32 7.00 3.90 1.83
C TRP A 32 6.05 5.08 1.67
N CYS A 33 4.94 4.86 0.93
CA CYS A 33 3.97 5.91 0.69
C CYS A 33 3.30 6.35 1.99
N ARG A 34 2.91 5.40 2.84
CA ARG A 34 2.26 5.72 4.11
C ARG A 34 3.18 6.54 5.01
N TYR A 35 4.42 6.11 5.16
CA TYR A 35 5.39 6.85 5.98
C TYR A 35 5.65 8.25 5.41
N SER A 36 5.74 8.35 4.09
CA SER A 36 5.96 9.65 3.43
C SER A 36 4.82 10.62 3.66
N LEU A 37 3.60 10.12 3.81
CA LEU A 37 2.43 10.95 4.10
C LEU A 37 2.21 11.18 5.60
N GLY A 38 2.97 10.50 6.45
CA GLY A 38 2.84 10.63 7.90
C GLY A 38 1.56 10.03 8.45
N LEU A 39 1.03 9.00 7.81
CA LEU A 39 -0.25 8.39 8.18
C LEU A 39 -0.04 7.10 8.97
N LEU A 40 -1.00 6.79 9.84
CA LEU A 40 -1.10 5.50 10.49
C LEU A 40 -1.87 4.53 9.57
N GLN A 41 -1.73 3.23 9.83
CA GLN A 41 -2.47 2.23 9.05
C GLN A 41 -3.98 2.45 9.10
N LYS A 42 -4.51 2.81 10.26
CA LYS A 42 -5.94 3.08 10.41
C LYS A 42 -6.40 4.27 9.58
N ASP A 43 -5.52 5.28 9.44
CA ASP A 43 -5.85 6.47 8.66
C ASP A 43 -5.96 6.13 7.18
N VAL A 44 -5.00 5.37 6.67
CA VAL A 44 -5.01 4.93 5.28
C VAL A 44 -6.25 4.08 4.98
N ALA A 45 -6.55 3.13 5.87
CA ALA A 45 -7.71 2.27 5.69
C ALA A 45 -8.99 3.10 5.61
N ALA A 46 -9.16 4.06 6.51
CA ALA A 46 -10.34 4.93 6.50
C ALA A 46 -10.41 5.77 5.22
N MET A 47 -9.30 6.32 4.78
CA MET A 47 -9.25 7.17 3.58
C MET A 47 -9.51 6.38 2.31
N ALA A 48 -9.06 5.13 2.26
CA ALA A 48 -9.26 4.25 1.11
C ALA A 48 -10.58 3.47 1.17
N GLY A 49 -11.34 3.60 2.26
CA GLY A 49 -12.62 2.92 2.41
C GLY A 49 -12.51 1.43 2.62
N MET A 50 -11.48 0.98 3.34
CA MET A 50 -11.27 -0.44 3.62
C MET A 50 -11.12 -0.71 5.12
N GLU A 51 -11.28 -1.97 5.50
CA GLU A 51 -11.06 -2.41 6.87
C GLU A 51 -9.59 -2.29 7.25
N GLU A 52 -9.33 -1.90 8.48
CA GLU A 52 -7.94 -1.73 8.96
C GLU A 52 -7.17 -3.04 8.89
N TRP A 53 -7.79 -4.17 9.25
CA TRP A 53 -7.12 -5.47 9.21
C TRP A 53 -6.64 -5.81 7.80
N LEU A 54 -7.43 -5.45 6.80
CA LEU A 54 -7.09 -5.72 5.40
C LEU A 54 -5.85 -4.92 5.00
N TYR A 55 -5.84 -3.64 5.31
CA TYR A 55 -4.67 -2.81 4.98
C TYR A 55 -3.42 -3.28 5.72
N ARG A 56 -3.55 -3.63 7.01
CA ARG A 56 -2.44 -4.15 7.81
C ARG A 56 -1.85 -5.42 7.17
N ASP A 57 -2.73 -6.31 6.70
CA ASP A 57 -2.30 -7.53 6.05
C ASP A 57 -1.58 -7.26 4.74
N LEU A 58 -2.04 -6.27 3.96
CA LEU A 58 -1.34 -5.87 2.73
C LEU A 58 0.09 -5.44 3.02
N GLU A 59 0.31 -4.68 4.06
CA GLU A 59 1.68 -4.26 4.44
C GLU A 59 2.52 -5.42 4.97
N SER A 60 1.91 -6.49 5.42
CA SER A 60 2.62 -7.70 5.84
C SER A 60 2.87 -8.69 4.71
N GLY A 61 2.40 -8.39 3.51
CA GLY A 61 2.58 -9.27 2.36
C GLY A 61 1.45 -10.26 2.15
N THR A 62 0.34 -10.14 2.87
CA THR A 62 -0.82 -11.01 2.73
C THR A 62 -1.91 -10.31 1.94
N PHE A 63 -2.18 -10.81 0.73
CA PHE A 63 -3.17 -10.26 -0.16
C PHE A 63 -4.40 -11.15 -0.19
N HIS A 64 -5.56 -10.55 0.05
CA HIS A 64 -6.85 -11.24 0.13
C HIS A 64 -7.74 -10.85 -1.04
N ARG A 65 -8.73 -11.70 -1.33
CA ARG A 65 -9.78 -11.37 -2.30
C ARG A 65 -10.56 -10.13 -1.93
N SER A 66 -10.63 -9.81 -0.62
CA SER A 66 -11.28 -8.60 -0.15
C SER A 66 -10.59 -7.33 -0.61
N PHE A 67 -9.34 -7.42 -1.07
CA PHE A 67 -8.65 -6.31 -1.71
C PHE A 67 -9.08 -6.25 -3.17
N THR A 68 -10.26 -5.69 -3.37
CA THR A 68 -10.90 -5.62 -4.68
C THR A 68 -10.20 -4.64 -5.61
N PRO A 69 -10.41 -4.74 -6.93
CA PRO A 69 -9.87 -3.75 -7.86
C PRO A 69 -10.25 -2.30 -7.50
N GLU A 70 -11.47 -2.08 -7.02
CA GLU A 70 -11.92 -0.75 -6.62
C GLU A 70 -11.11 -0.21 -5.43
N LEU A 71 -10.84 -1.06 -4.44
CA LEU A 71 -10.04 -0.67 -3.28
C LEU A 71 -8.59 -0.40 -3.69
N ALA A 72 -8.07 -1.23 -4.58
CA ALA A 72 -6.71 -1.04 -5.10
C ALA A 72 -6.58 0.31 -5.83
N ASP A 73 -7.57 0.65 -6.66
CA ASP A 73 -7.56 1.92 -7.39
C ASP A 73 -7.63 3.11 -6.43
N LYS A 74 -8.45 3.02 -5.39
CA LYS A 74 -8.56 4.08 -4.38
C LYS A 74 -7.25 4.26 -3.63
N LEU A 75 -6.62 3.16 -3.24
CA LEU A 75 -5.36 3.21 -2.51
C LEU A 75 -4.24 3.79 -3.38
N ALA A 76 -4.15 3.35 -4.63
CA ALA A 76 -3.16 3.86 -5.57
C ALA A 76 -3.35 5.37 -5.82
N ALA A 77 -4.60 5.81 -5.95
CA ALA A 77 -4.91 7.22 -6.11
C ALA A 77 -4.51 8.03 -4.89
N LEU A 78 -4.76 7.50 -3.69
CA LEU A 78 -4.35 8.15 -2.44
C LEU A 78 -2.82 8.33 -2.40
N TYR A 79 -2.08 7.34 -2.83
CA TYR A 79 -0.62 7.35 -2.81
C TYR A 79 -0.01 8.04 -4.05
N GLY A 80 -0.81 8.28 -5.09
CA GLY A 80 -0.32 8.91 -6.31
C GLY A 80 0.64 8.04 -7.10
N ILE A 81 0.43 6.74 -7.11
CA ILE A 81 1.28 5.77 -7.81
C ILE A 81 0.43 4.88 -8.72
N PRO A 82 1.06 4.22 -9.69
CA PRO A 82 0.34 3.25 -10.52
C PRO A 82 -0.20 2.11 -9.68
N VAL A 83 -1.42 1.65 -9.99
CA VAL A 83 -2.05 0.58 -9.22
C VAL A 83 -1.23 -0.73 -9.28
N GLU A 84 -0.54 -0.98 -10.38
CA GLU A 84 0.30 -2.16 -10.54
C GLU A 84 1.40 -2.25 -9.49
N ASP A 85 1.83 -1.11 -8.95
CA ASP A 85 2.90 -1.06 -7.95
C ASP A 85 2.50 -1.66 -6.62
N ILE A 86 1.22 -1.75 -6.34
CA ILE A 86 0.70 -2.24 -5.05
C ILE A 86 -0.09 -3.54 -5.17
N LEU A 87 0.04 -4.22 -6.30
CA LEU A 87 -0.61 -5.52 -6.52
C LEU A 87 0.45 -6.62 -6.59
N ASP A 88 0.15 -7.78 -5.98
CA ASP A 88 0.93 -8.98 -6.22
C ASP A 88 0.44 -9.63 -7.51
N ASP A 89 1.05 -10.75 -7.91
CA ASP A 89 0.70 -11.40 -9.17
C ASP A 89 -0.77 -11.79 -9.23
N TYR A 90 -1.31 -12.30 -8.13
CA TYR A 90 -2.71 -12.74 -8.10
C TYR A 90 -3.68 -11.56 -8.15
N THR A 91 -3.45 -10.53 -7.34
CA THR A 91 -4.33 -9.37 -7.34
C THR A 91 -4.22 -8.58 -8.64
N LEU A 92 -3.05 -8.55 -9.24
CA LEU A 92 -2.88 -7.96 -10.57
C LEU A 92 -3.71 -8.72 -11.62
N PHE A 93 -3.68 -10.05 -11.55
CA PHE A 93 -4.49 -10.90 -12.42
C PHE A 93 -5.99 -10.59 -12.25
N LEU A 94 -6.46 -10.48 -11.01
CA LEU A 94 -7.85 -10.14 -10.72
C LEU A 94 -8.20 -8.73 -11.20
N HIS A 95 -7.31 -7.77 -11.01
CA HIS A 95 -7.51 -6.38 -11.42
C HIS A 95 -7.69 -6.28 -12.94
N ARG A 96 -7.03 -7.15 -13.67
CA ARG A 96 -7.15 -7.23 -15.14
C ARG A 96 -8.36 -8.04 -15.60
N GLY A 97 -9.23 -8.47 -14.68
CA GLY A 97 -10.42 -9.25 -15.01
C GLY A 97 -10.17 -10.73 -15.21
N GLY A 98 -8.96 -11.21 -14.89
CA GLY A 98 -8.58 -12.59 -15.18
C GLY A 98 -9.22 -13.64 -14.29
N GLY A 99 -9.83 -13.27 -13.16
CA GLY A 99 -10.52 -14.21 -12.29
C GLY A 99 -11.98 -14.41 -12.61
N ASP A 100 -12.46 -13.80 -13.67
CA ASP A 100 -13.87 -13.77 -14.04
C ASP A 100 -14.14 -14.82 -15.11
N PHE A 101 -14.57 -15.98 -14.70
CA PHE A 101 -14.88 -17.10 -15.60
C PHE A 101 -16.37 -17.34 -15.67
#